data_8c5bae83b5c2a2c473a0ca1510144c0e
#
_entry.id   8c5bae83b5c2a2c473a0ca1510144c0e
#
_cell.length_a   1.000
_cell.length_b   1.000
_cell.length_c   1.000
_cell.angle_alpha   90.00
_cell.angle_beta   90.00
_cell.angle_gamma   90.00
#
_symmetry.space_group_name_H-M   'P 1'
#
loop_
_entity.id
_entity.type
_entity.pdbx_description
1 polymer ?
#
loop_
_entity_poly.entity_id
_entity_poly.type
_entity_poly.pdbx_seq_one_letter_code
_entity_poly.pdbx_strand_id
1 'polypeptide(L)'
;MHSAAQAYSRTAQISSSPREIEAQTLLKAARLLQEVQDNWAGPDKKMNNALLFNRRLWSIFIGAAETDENLQPVQVRQNIVNIGVFVLKQTIEMQMDPDPAKLKSLIDINCNLAAGLSGRS
;
A
#
# COMPACT_ATOMS: atom_id res chain seq x y z
N MET A 1 -6.87 -30.19 -10.77
CA MET A 1 -8.28 -29.73 -10.66
C MET A 1 -8.38 -28.64 -9.61
N HIS A 2 -9.04 -27.56 -9.92
CA HIS A 2 -9.22 -26.47 -8.97
C HIS A 2 -10.38 -26.73 -8.03
N SER A 3 -10.23 -26.36 -6.77
CA SER A 3 -11.34 -26.39 -5.82
C SER A 3 -12.37 -25.30 -6.19
N ALA A 4 -13.59 -25.42 -5.66
CA ALA A 4 -14.63 -24.41 -5.88
C ALA A 4 -14.19 -23.03 -5.37
N ALA A 5 -13.48 -22.99 -4.23
CA ALA A 5 -12.95 -21.73 -3.69
C ALA A 5 -11.91 -21.10 -4.60
N GLN A 6 -11.03 -21.91 -5.19
CA GLN A 6 -10.03 -21.42 -6.14
C GLN A 6 -10.68 -20.90 -7.43
N ALA A 7 -11.69 -21.57 -7.95
CA ALA A 7 -12.42 -21.14 -9.13
C ALA A 7 -13.15 -19.79 -8.86
N TYR A 8 -13.78 -19.66 -7.70
CA TYR A 8 -14.45 -18.41 -7.30
C TYR A 8 -13.45 -17.26 -7.17
N SER A 9 -12.33 -17.49 -6.52
CA SER A 9 -11.29 -16.51 -6.32
C SER A 9 -10.72 -16.01 -7.66
N ARG A 10 -10.48 -16.94 -8.60
CA ARG A 10 -9.99 -16.61 -9.93
C ARG A 10 -11.01 -15.77 -10.70
N THR A 11 -12.30 -16.11 -10.62
CA THR A 11 -13.36 -15.36 -11.27
C THR A 11 -13.45 -13.94 -10.70
N ALA A 12 -13.36 -13.80 -9.39
CA ALA A 12 -13.35 -12.50 -8.74
C ALA A 12 -12.16 -11.64 -9.19
N GLN A 13 -10.98 -12.24 -9.31
CA GLN A 13 -9.79 -11.51 -9.79
C GLN A 13 -9.95 -11.06 -11.23
N ILE A 14 -10.51 -11.90 -12.10
CA ILE A 14 -10.73 -11.54 -13.50
C ILE A 14 -11.75 -10.41 -13.63
N SER A 15 -12.78 -10.39 -12.80
CA SER A 15 -13.82 -9.37 -12.83
C SER A 15 -13.42 -8.06 -12.14
N SER A 16 -12.38 -8.09 -11.28
CA SER A 16 -11.90 -6.88 -10.60
C SER A 16 -10.99 -6.07 -11.52
N SER A 17 -11.21 -4.75 -11.56
CA SER A 17 -10.32 -3.88 -12.31
C SER A 17 -8.93 -3.81 -11.65
N PRO A 18 -7.87 -3.48 -12.43
CA PRO A 18 -6.55 -3.24 -11.83
C PRO A 18 -6.58 -2.21 -10.71
N ARG A 19 -7.39 -1.16 -10.84
CA ARG A 19 -7.53 -0.13 -9.79
C ARG A 19 -8.11 -0.69 -8.51
N GLU A 20 -9.10 -1.60 -8.61
CA GLU A 20 -9.69 -2.23 -7.43
C GLU A 20 -8.70 -3.14 -6.73
N ILE A 21 -7.89 -3.88 -7.50
CA ILE A 21 -6.84 -4.73 -6.94
C ILE A 21 -5.80 -3.88 -6.20
N GLU A 22 -5.37 -2.78 -6.81
CA GLU A 22 -4.45 -1.84 -6.18
C GLU A 22 -5.04 -1.25 -4.90
N ALA A 23 -6.31 -0.85 -4.93
CA ALA A 23 -7.00 -0.32 -3.77
C ALA A 23 -7.07 -1.33 -2.63
N GLN A 24 -7.40 -2.58 -2.94
CA GLN A 24 -7.45 -3.65 -1.95
C GLN A 24 -6.10 -3.93 -1.33
N THR A 25 -5.03 -3.89 -2.13
CA THR A 25 -3.66 -4.10 -1.63
C THR A 25 -3.22 -2.96 -0.72
N LEU A 26 -3.57 -1.73 -1.07
CA LEU A 26 -3.31 -0.56 -0.22
C LEU A 26 -4.05 -0.66 1.12
N LEU A 27 -5.30 -1.11 1.09
CA LEU A 27 -6.08 -1.31 2.31
C LEU A 27 -5.51 -2.43 3.17
N LYS A 28 -5.00 -3.49 2.55
CA LYS A 28 -4.31 -4.56 3.28
C LYS A 28 -3.07 -4.02 3.98
N ALA A 29 -2.26 -3.23 3.27
CA ALA A 29 -1.09 -2.59 3.86
C ALA A 29 -1.47 -1.69 5.03
N ALA A 30 -2.54 -0.89 4.87
CA ALA A 30 -3.04 -0.02 5.92
C ALA A 30 -3.49 -0.82 7.15
N ARG A 31 -4.19 -1.95 6.95
CA ARG A 31 -4.62 -2.80 8.07
C ARG A 31 -3.44 -3.37 8.85
N LEU A 32 -2.40 -3.84 8.13
CA LEU A 32 -1.21 -4.38 8.80
C LEU A 32 -0.54 -3.31 9.66
N LEU A 33 -0.43 -2.09 9.15
CA LEU A 33 0.14 -0.95 9.89
C LEU A 33 -0.76 -0.56 11.07
N GLN A 34 -2.08 -0.57 10.86
CA GLN A 34 -3.04 -0.23 11.91
C GLN A 34 -3.00 -1.24 13.07
N GLU A 35 -2.87 -2.52 12.76
CA GLU A 35 -2.73 -3.57 13.77
C GLU A 35 -1.49 -3.35 14.63
N VAL A 36 -0.38 -2.94 14.00
CA VAL A 36 0.85 -2.60 14.74
C VAL A 36 0.61 -1.41 15.66
N GLN A 37 -0.05 -0.37 15.16
CA GLN A 37 -0.33 0.84 15.96
C GLN A 37 -1.26 0.54 17.13
N ASP A 38 -2.34 -0.22 16.89
CA ASP A 38 -3.35 -0.53 17.90
C ASP A 38 -2.81 -1.42 19.02
N ASN A 39 -1.86 -2.30 18.69
CA ASN A 39 -1.32 -3.27 19.63
C ASN A 39 0.15 -3.01 19.92
N TRP A 40 0.54 -1.75 19.94
CA TRP A 40 1.94 -1.37 20.10
C TRP A 40 2.56 -1.90 21.38
N ALA A 41 3.63 -2.67 21.26
CA ALA A 41 4.39 -3.23 22.39
C ALA A 41 5.90 -3.05 22.17
N GLY A 42 6.26 -2.08 21.32
CA GLY A 42 7.63 -1.85 20.91
C GLY A 42 7.90 -2.40 19.51
N PRO A 43 9.11 -2.13 18.97
CA PRO A 43 9.49 -2.66 17.67
C PRO A 43 9.58 -4.19 17.74
N ASP A 44 8.92 -4.86 16.82
CA ASP A 44 8.85 -6.32 16.78
C ASP A 44 8.76 -6.82 15.34
N LYS A 45 8.61 -8.13 15.19
CA LYS A 45 8.52 -8.78 13.89
C LYS A 45 7.27 -8.33 13.11
N LYS A 46 6.15 -8.09 13.80
CA LYS A 46 4.92 -7.62 13.16
C LYS A 46 5.11 -6.24 12.55
N MET A 47 5.78 -5.35 13.28
CA MET A 47 6.13 -4.03 12.76
C MET A 47 7.00 -4.15 11.51
N ASN A 48 8.04 -4.96 11.56
CA ASN A 48 8.96 -5.13 10.44
C ASN A 48 8.24 -5.71 9.21
N ASN A 49 7.36 -6.69 9.42
CA ASN A 49 6.60 -7.30 8.34
C ASN A 49 5.62 -6.29 7.69
N ALA A 50 4.94 -5.49 8.51
CA ALA A 50 4.01 -4.48 8.01
C ALA A 50 4.74 -3.39 7.21
N LEU A 51 5.88 -2.92 7.72
CA LEU A 51 6.70 -1.93 7.04
C LEU A 51 7.27 -2.48 5.73
N LEU A 52 7.72 -3.74 5.73
CA LEU A 52 8.25 -4.39 4.54
C LEU A 52 7.19 -4.55 3.46
N PHE A 53 5.99 -4.99 3.83
CA PHE A 53 4.87 -5.13 2.90
C PHE A 53 4.56 -3.79 2.23
N ASN A 54 4.44 -2.75 3.03
CA ASN A 54 4.14 -1.40 2.53
C ASN A 54 5.26 -0.87 1.64
N ARG A 55 6.52 -1.08 2.03
CA ARG A 55 7.68 -0.64 1.23
C ARG A 55 7.69 -1.32 -0.14
N ARG A 56 7.45 -2.63 -0.19
CA ARG A 56 7.40 -3.38 -1.45
C ARG A 56 6.29 -2.88 -2.36
N LEU A 57 5.12 -2.65 -1.78
CA LEU A 57 3.97 -2.13 -2.53
C LEU A 57 4.29 -0.77 -3.15
N TRP A 58 4.84 0.15 -2.37
CA TRP A 58 5.18 1.49 -2.85
C TRP A 58 6.33 1.49 -3.85
N SER A 59 7.29 0.56 -3.71
CA SER A 59 8.35 0.40 -4.71
C SER A 59 7.77 0.00 -6.08
N ILE A 60 6.74 -0.85 -6.09
CA ILE A 60 6.03 -1.22 -7.31
C ILE A 60 5.32 -0.02 -7.92
N PHE A 61 4.61 0.77 -7.10
CA PHE A 61 3.91 1.96 -7.58
C PHE A 61 4.85 3.01 -8.17
N ILE A 62 5.99 3.25 -7.50
CA ILE A 62 7.01 4.19 -8.00
C ILE A 62 7.55 3.68 -9.35
N GLY A 63 7.91 2.42 -9.41
CA GLY A 63 8.45 1.83 -10.64
C GLY A 63 7.46 1.93 -11.79
N ALA A 64 6.19 1.62 -11.54
CA ALA A 64 5.15 1.73 -12.57
C ALA A 64 4.94 3.18 -13.02
N ALA A 65 5.00 4.14 -12.09
CA ALA A 65 4.83 5.55 -12.42
C ALA A 65 5.97 6.11 -13.26
N GLU A 66 7.15 5.51 -13.19
CA GLU A 66 8.34 5.95 -13.91
C GLU A 66 8.49 5.31 -15.29
N THR A 67 7.67 4.31 -15.64
CA THR A 67 7.79 3.66 -16.95
C THR A 67 7.16 4.51 -18.04
N ASP A 68 7.79 4.46 -19.23
CA ASP A 68 7.28 5.17 -20.41
C ASP A 68 5.94 4.61 -20.89
N GLU A 69 5.65 3.37 -20.52
CA GLU A 69 4.40 2.69 -20.90
C GLU A 69 3.22 3.11 -20.04
N ASN A 70 3.45 3.88 -18.99
CA ASN A 70 2.37 4.31 -18.09
C ASN A 70 1.52 5.36 -18.78
N LEU A 71 0.21 5.08 -18.90
CA LEU A 71 -0.74 5.94 -19.59
C LEU A 71 -1.33 7.06 -18.73
N GLN A 72 -0.96 7.13 -17.44
CA GLN A 72 -1.44 8.18 -16.56
C GLN A 72 -0.82 9.53 -16.94
N PRO A 73 -1.53 10.65 -16.70
CA PRO A 73 -0.95 11.98 -16.91
C PRO A 73 0.34 12.16 -16.11
N VAL A 74 1.26 12.94 -16.67
CA VAL A 74 2.57 13.21 -16.05
C VAL A 74 2.41 13.73 -14.62
N GLN A 75 1.43 14.60 -14.36
CA GLN A 75 1.20 15.15 -13.03
C GLN A 75 0.80 14.07 -12.02
N VAL A 76 -0.04 13.13 -12.43
CA VAL A 76 -0.45 12.01 -11.56
C VAL A 76 0.75 11.12 -11.26
N ARG A 77 1.55 10.79 -12.27
CA ARG A 77 2.75 9.98 -12.12
C ARG A 77 3.76 10.66 -11.17
N GLN A 78 3.96 11.96 -11.33
CA GLN A 78 4.86 12.73 -10.48
C GLN A 78 4.37 12.75 -9.03
N ASN A 79 3.06 12.89 -8.82
CA ASN A 79 2.49 12.84 -7.48
C ASN A 79 2.71 11.49 -6.81
N ILE A 80 2.55 10.40 -7.54
CA ILE A 80 2.79 9.04 -7.02
C ILE A 80 4.25 8.89 -6.60
N VAL A 81 5.18 9.36 -7.42
CA VAL A 81 6.62 9.30 -7.09
C VAL A 81 6.92 10.12 -5.85
N ASN A 82 6.39 11.33 -5.75
CA ASN A 82 6.62 12.22 -4.61
C ASN A 82 6.09 11.62 -3.30
N ILE A 83 4.87 11.08 -3.34
CA ILE A 83 4.27 10.42 -2.18
C ILE A 83 5.08 9.17 -1.82
N GLY A 84 5.49 8.38 -2.81
CA GLY A 84 6.27 7.18 -2.60
C GLY A 84 7.62 7.46 -1.95
N VAL A 85 8.30 8.53 -2.36
CA VAL A 85 9.55 8.94 -1.72
C VAL A 85 9.32 9.28 -0.25
N PHE A 86 8.23 9.99 0.08
CA PHE A 86 7.86 10.27 1.46
C PHE A 86 7.62 8.96 2.23
N VAL A 87 6.88 8.02 1.63
CA VAL A 87 6.57 6.73 2.26
C VAL A 87 7.86 5.97 2.58
N LEU A 88 8.81 5.93 1.64
CA LEU A 88 10.09 5.24 1.86
C LEU A 88 10.90 5.91 2.96
N LYS A 89 10.95 7.23 2.99
CA LYS A 89 11.64 7.99 4.05
C LYS A 89 11.01 7.75 5.41
N GLN A 90 9.68 7.79 5.49
CA GLN A 90 8.97 7.56 6.75
C GLN A 90 9.15 6.13 7.26
N THR A 91 9.25 5.16 6.34
CA THR A 91 9.55 3.77 6.69
C THR A 91 10.91 3.67 7.37
N ILE A 92 11.93 4.33 6.82
CA ILE A 92 13.27 4.37 7.41
C ILE A 92 13.23 5.04 8.77
N GLU A 93 12.54 6.17 8.89
CA GLU A 93 12.36 6.89 10.16
C GLU A 93 11.75 6.00 11.23
N MET A 94 10.72 5.24 10.87
CA MET A 94 10.07 4.32 11.78
C MET A 94 11.01 3.20 12.25
N GLN A 95 11.90 2.74 11.36
CA GLN A 95 12.89 1.71 11.70
C GLN A 95 14.01 2.24 12.59
N MET A 96 14.42 3.50 12.37
CA MET A 96 15.51 4.11 13.14
C MET A 96 15.07 4.60 14.52
N ASP A 97 13.85 5.12 14.62
CA ASP A 97 13.29 5.68 15.83
C ASP A 97 11.82 5.26 15.94
N PRO A 98 11.56 4.02 16.38
CA PRO A 98 10.20 3.47 16.42
C PRO A 98 9.27 4.25 17.33
N ASP A 99 8.18 4.74 16.76
CA ASP A 99 7.13 5.47 17.46
C ASP A 99 5.81 5.19 16.73
N PRO A 100 4.80 4.62 17.42
CA PRO A 100 3.54 4.26 16.75
C PRO A 100 2.84 5.46 16.11
N ALA A 101 3.07 6.67 16.60
CA ALA A 101 2.49 7.88 16.01
C ALA A 101 2.95 8.10 14.57
N LYS A 102 4.15 7.64 14.22
CA LYS A 102 4.69 7.78 12.86
C LYS A 102 3.97 6.91 11.84
N LEU A 103 3.22 5.92 12.28
CA LEU A 103 2.45 5.04 11.38
C LEU A 103 1.21 5.71 10.82
N LYS A 104 0.69 6.74 11.49
CA LYS A 104 -0.55 7.39 11.08
C LYS A 104 -0.48 7.93 9.64
N SER A 105 0.62 8.59 9.28
CA SER A 105 0.78 9.16 7.94
C SER A 105 0.76 8.06 6.86
N LEU A 106 1.42 6.93 7.12
CA LEU A 106 1.46 5.81 6.18
C LEU A 106 0.07 5.18 6.01
N ILE A 107 -0.66 5.03 7.12
CA ILE A 107 -2.04 4.49 7.10
C ILE A 107 -2.95 5.43 6.31
N ASP A 108 -2.90 6.72 6.60
CA ASP A 108 -3.77 7.72 5.96
C ASP A 108 -3.49 7.81 4.45
N ILE A 109 -2.23 7.81 4.04
CA ILE A 109 -1.85 7.83 2.63
C ILE A 109 -2.45 6.63 1.89
N ASN A 110 -2.28 5.44 2.45
CA ASN A 110 -2.79 4.22 1.82
C ASN A 110 -4.32 4.22 1.72
N CYS A 111 -5.00 4.63 2.78
CA CYS A 111 -6.47 4.70 2.79
C CYS A 111 -7.00 5.74 1.80
N ASN A 112 -6.38 6.91 1.74
CA ASN A 112 -6.80 7.98 0.84
C ASN A 112 -6.57 7.61 -0.63
N LEU A 113 -5.43 7.00 -0.94
CA LEU A 113 -5.16 6.56 -2.30
C LEU A 113 -6.10 5.43 -2.70
N ALA A 114 -6.36 4.48 -1.81
CA ALA A 114 -7.30 3.39 -2.06
C ALA A 114 -8.71 3.93 -2.36
N ALA A 115 -9.17 4.93 -1.60
CA ALA A 115 -10.46 5.55 -1.82
C ALA A 115 -10.54 6.21 -3.21
N GLY A 116 -9.47 6.92 -3.60
CA GLY A 116 -9.39 7.54 -4.92
C GLY A 116 -9.46 6.51 -6.05
N LEU A 117 -8.69 5.42 -5.91
CA LEU A 117 -8.66 4.34 -6.91
C LEU A 117 -9.98 3.60 -7.03
N SER A 118 -10.74 3.51 -5.95
CA SER A 118 -12.06 2.87 -5.93
C SER A 118 -13.19 3.81 -6.38
N GLY A 119 -12.87 5.04 -6.76
CA GLY A 119 -13.88 6.03 -7.13
C GLY A 119 -14.66 6.58 -5.95
N ARG A 120 -14.21 6.35 -4.72
CA ARG A 120 -14.81 6.92 -3.52
C ARG A 120 -14.08 8.20 -3.14
N SER A 121 -14.82 9.21 -2.88
CA SER A 121 -14.27 10.52 -2.49
C SER A 121 -14.42 10.78 -1.00
#